data_2cb90f7d454ff8543d724d06e6ae11d4
#
_entry.id   2cb90f7d454ff8543d724d06e6ae11d4
#
_cell.length_a   1.000
_cell.length_b   1.000
_cell.length_c   1.000
_cell.angle_alpha   90.00
_cell.angle_beta   90.00
_cell.angle_gamma   90.00
#
_symmetry.space_group_name_H-M   'P 1'
#
loop_
_entity.id
_entity.type
_entity.pdbx_description
1 polymer ?
#
loop_
_entity_poly.entity_id
_entity_poly.type
_entity_poly.pdbx_seq_one_letter_code
_entity_poly.pdbx_strand_id
1 'polypeptide(L)'
;MTENRGRIGAGEDTAAVVAALHELIAGQAVADWQAVITAVQELDHVGAGPVGYWGMSMGCGLGVPLLAAEPRIRAAVLGLLGVHGLAEAAARVTVPVRFLLQWDDDLVPRDQGLALFDALASAEKTLHANPGKHGEIPGFEMDSSLRFLARHLG
;
A
#
# COMPACT_ATOMS: atom_id res chain seq x y z
N MET A 1 17.93 -6.49 -11.07
CA MET A 1 16.61 -6.67 -11.73
C MET A 1 16.59 -7.84 -12.73
N THR A 2 17.69 -8.26 -13.30
CA THR A 2 17.77 -9.34 -14.32
C THR A 2 17.73 -10.75 -13.73
N GLU A 3 18.19 -10.97 -12.51
CA GLU A 3 18.21 -12.31 -11.89
C GLU A 3 16.83 -12.82 -11.45
N ASN A 4 15.89 -11.93 -11.08
CA ASN A 4 14.55 -12.35 -10.63
C ASN A 4 13.60 -12.76 -11.78
N ARG A 5 13.80 -12.31 -13.01
CA ARG A 5 12.98 -12.76 -14.16
C ARG A 5 13.22 -14.22 -14.54
N GLY A 6 14.42 -14.73 -14.26
CA GLY A 6 14.74 -16.14 -14.50
C GLY A 6 14.12 -17.11 -13.48
N ARG A 7 13.91 -16.64 -12.24
CA ARG A 7 13.35 -17.48 -11.15
C ARG A 7 11.84 -17.68 -11.30
N ILE A 8 11.08 -16.64 -11.72
CA ILE A 8 9.63 -16.75 -11.96
C ILE A 8 9.33 -17.73 -13.10
N GLY A 9 10.24 -17.89 -14.08
CA GLY A 9 10.10 -18.85 -15.17
C GLY A 9 10.45 -20.30 -14.82
N ALA A 10 11.00 -20.58 -13.63
CA ALA A 10 11.48 -21.90 -13.21
C ALA A 10 10.50 -22.67 -12.30
N GLY A 11 9.23 -22.23 -12.16
CA GLY A 11 8.20 -22.90 -11.36
C GLY A 11 8.30 -22.64 -9.85
N GLU A 12 9.08 -21.65 -9.41
CA GLU A 12 9.04 -21.19 -8.02
C GLU A 12 7.69 -20.48 -7.74
N ASP A 13 7.17 -20.64 -6.52
CA ASP A 13 5.96 -19.99 -6.06
C ASP A 13 6.13 -18.47 -6.16
N THR A 14 5.39 -17.84 -7.08
CA THR A 14 5.42 -16.39 -7.33
C THR A 14 5.17 -15.60 -6.05
N ALA A 15 4.32 -16.11 -5.15
CA ALA A 15 4.02 -15.46 -3.87
C ALA A 15 5.26 -15.45 -2.95
N ALA A 16 6.03 -16.53 -2.90
CA ALA A 16 7.26 -16.62 -2.13
C ALA A 16 8.35 -15.68 -2.67
N VAL A 17 8.48 -15.57 -3.99
CA VAL A 17 9.44 -14.66 -4.64
C VAL A 17 9.07 -13.20 -4.36
N VAL A 18 7.79 -12.86 -4.46
CA VAL A 18 7.28 -11.50 -4.15
C VAL A 18 7.47 -11.17 -2.68
N ALA A 19 7.19 -12.11 -1.76
CA ALA A 19 7.42 -11.90 -0.33
C ALA A 19 8.90 -11.65 0.00
N ALA A 20 9.81 -12.47 -0.56
CA ALA A 20 11.25 -12.29 -0.37
C ALA A 20 11.76 -10.96 -0.96
N LEU A 21 11.20 -10.52 -2.09
CA LEU A 21 11.52 -9.23 -2.68
C LEU A 21 11.03 -8.08 -1.78
N HIS A 22 9.82 -8.19 -1.23
CA HIS A 22 9.29 -7.20 -0.29
C HIS A 22 10.15 -7.07 0.96
N GLU A 23 10.58 -8.19 1.57
CA GLU A 23 11.48 -8.16 2.73
C GLU A 23 12.82 -7.48 2.40
N LEU A 24 13.39 -7.80 1.23
CA LEU A 24 14.68 -7.25 0.81
C LEU A 24 14.65 -5.73 0.61
N ILE A 25 13.55 -5.20 0.06
CA ILE A 25 13.47 -3.78 -0.30
C ILE A 25 12.72 -2.92 0.72
N ALA A 26 11.92 -3.52 1.62
CA ALA A 26 11.04 -2.76 2.51
C ALA A 26 11.79 -1.80 3.44
N GLY A 27 12.87 -2.28 4.08
CA GLY A 27 13.65 -1.44 4.98
C GLY A 27 14.33 -0.27 4.28
N GLN A 28 14.94 -0.51 3.12
CA GLN A 28 15.58 0.55 2.32
C GLN A 28 14.53 1.50 1.74
N ALA A 29 13.41 0.97 1.25
CA ALA A 29 12.34 1.79 0.69
C ALA A 29 11.74 2.77 1.72
N VAL A 30 11.62 2.38 2.99
CA VAL A 30 11.15 3.29 4.04
C VAL A 30 12.12 4.47 4.20
N ALA A 31 13.42 4.22 4.31
CA ALA A 31 14.43 5.27 4.45
C ALA A 31 14.46 6.20 3.22
N ASP A 32 14.40 5.63 2.02
CA ASP A 32 14.40 6.39 0.77
C ASP A 32 13.15 7.28 0.66
N TRP A 33 11.96 6.76 0.99
CA TRP A 33 10.73 7.54 0.99
C TRP A 33 10.75 8.66 2.04
N GLN A 34 11.29 8.42 3.23
CA GLN A 34 11.43 9.46 4.25
C GLN A 34 12.34 10.58 3.77
N ALA A 35 13.45 10.26 3.11
CA ALA A 35 14.34 11.24 2.50
C ALA A 35 13.65 12.02 1.37
N VAL A 36 12.90 11.34 0.49
CA VAL A 36 12.13 11.97 -0.58
C VAL A 36 11.07 12.92 -0.04
N ILE A 37 10.30 12.51 0.98
CA ILE A 37 9.28 13.38 1.60
C ILE A 37 9.96 14.63 2.19
N THR A 38 11.10 14.48 2.86
CA THR A 38 11.85 15.59 3.40
C THR A 38 12.29 16.55 2.30
N ALA A 39 12.93 16.05 1.24
CA ALA A 39 13.39 16.88 0.13
C ALA A 39 12.25 17.59 -0.61
N VAL A 40 11.11 16.91 -0.81
CA VAL A 40 9.95 17.50 -1.47
C VAL A 40 9.29 18.59 -0.63
N GLN A 41 9.25 18.43 0.71
CA GLN A 41 8.69 19.44 1.60
C GLN A 41 9.58 20.70 1.74
N GLU A 42 10.84 20.64 1.33
CA GLU A 42 11.74 21.80 1.25
C GLU A 42 11.48 22.67 0.01
N LEU A 43 10.69 22.18 -0.97
CA LEU A 43 10.36 22.97 -2.15
C LEU A 43 9.35 24.08 -1.81
N ASP A 44 9.63 25.30 -2.20
CA ASP A 44 8.84 26.50 -1.88
C ASP A 44 7.34 26.38 -2.21
N HIS A 45 6.99 25.61 -3.26
CA HIS A 45 5.63 25.45 -3.73
C HIS A 45 4.89 24.24 -3.14
N VAL A 46 5.55 23.41 -2.34
CA VAL A 46 4.97 22.23 -1.67
C VAL A 46 4.73 22.51 -0.20
N GLY A 47 5.74 23.00 0.52
CA GLY A 47 5.68 23.30 1.94
C GLY A 47 5.61 22.04 2.82
N ALA A 48 5.59 22.26 4.14
CA ALA A 48 5.66 21.22 5.16
C ALA A 48 4.28 20.68 5.59
N GLY A 49 3.29 20.68 4.70
CA GLY A 49 1.95 20.17 4.97
C GLY A 49 1.87 18.64 5.15
N PRO A 50 0.71 18.13 5.59
CA PRO A 50 0.50 16.69 5.72
C PRO A 50 0.58 16.00 4.36
N VAL A 51 1.04 14.74 4.37
CA VAL A 51 1.21 13.91 3.16
C VAL A 51 0.14 12.82 3.15
N GLY A 52 -0.45 12.56 1.98
CA GLY A 52 -1.27 11.38 1.72
C GLY A 52 -0.46 10.31 1.01
N TYR A 53 -0.77 9.06 1.27
CA TYR A 53 -0.18 7.92 0.58
C TYR A 53 -1.20 7.22 -0.31
N TRP A 54 -0.79 6.84 -1.51
CA TRP A 54 -1.58 5.99 -2.40
C TRP A 54 -0.70 4.86 -2.95
N GLY A 55 -1.03 3.63 -2.59
CA GLY A 55 -0.30 2.45 -3.06
C GLY A 55 -1.19 1.23 -3.25
N MET A 56 -1.18 0.68 -4.48
CA MET A 56 -1.87 -0.56 -4.84
C MET A 56 -0.85 -1.66 -5.10
N SER A 57 -1.23 -2.91 -4.85
CA SER A 57 -0.39 -4.09 -5.11
C SER A 57 1.00 -3.93 -4.47
N MET A 58 2.08 -3.95 -5.23
CA MET A 58 3.43 -3.71 -4.72
C MET A 58 3.54 -2.37 -3.96
N GLY A 59 2.85 -1.31 -4.43
CA GLY A 59 2.78 -0.04 -3.70
C GLY A 59 2.12 -0.16 -2.32
N CYS A 60 1.13 -1.04 -2.15
CA CYS A 60 0.58 -1.35 -0.84
C CYS A 60 1.63 -2.02 0.07
N GLY A 61 2.41 -2.97 -0.49
CA GLY A 61 3.48 -3.66 0.24
C GLY A 61 4.59 -2.74 0.75
N LEU A 62 4.97 -1.74 -0.02
CA LEU A 62 5.93 -0.71 0.40
C LEU A 62 5.29 0.32 1.33
N GLY A 63 4.01 0.63 1.12
CA GLY A 63 3.27 1.63 1.86
C GLY A 63 2.99 1.24 3.31
N VAL A 64 2.63 0.00 3.58
CA VAL A 64 2.28 -0.45 4.94
C VAL A 64 3.43 -0.27 5.92
N PRO A 65 4.68 -0.69 5.65
CA PRO A 65 5.83 -0.39 6.51
C PRO A 65 6.14 1.11 6.61
N LEU A 66 6.00 1.85 5.51
CA LEU A 66 6.21 3.30 5.50
C LEU A 66 5.20 4.01 6.39
N LEU A 67 3.91 3.68 6.32
CA LEU A 67 2.85 4.26 7.15
C LEU A 67 3.07 3.99 8.65
N ALA A 68 3.65 2.84 8.97
CA ALA A 68 4.00 2.49 10.34
C ALA A 68 5.20 3.30 10.91
N ALA A 69 6.01 3.92 10.04
CA ALA A 69 7.27 4.58 10.39
C ALA A 69 7.29 6.10 10.10
N GLU A 70 6.36 6.63 9.27
CA GLU A 70 6.39 8.02 8.79
C GLU A 70 5.18 8.81 9.28
N PRO A 71 5.32 9.60 10.36
CA PRO A 71 4.19 10.31 10.98
C PRO A 71 3.65 11.49 10.16
N ARG A 72 4.36 11.94 9.12
CA ARG A 72 3.89 13.01 8.22
C ARG A 72 2.80 12.52 7.28
N ILE A 73 2.70 11.20 7.07
CA ILE A 73 1.58 10.62 6.30
C ILE A 73 0.35 10.56 7.21
N ARG A 74 -0.72 11.23 6.81
CA ARG A 74 -1.92 11.42 7.62
C ARG A 74 -3.15 10.67 7.13
N ALA A 75 -3.11 10.13 5.92
CA ALA A 75 -4.14 9.27 5.36
C ALA A 75 -3.56 8.39 4.27
N ALA A 76 -4.16 7.22 4.03
CA ALA A 76 -3.70 6.31 3.00
C ALA A 76 -4.84 5.67 2.20
N VAL A 77 -4.57 5.47 0.91
CA VAL A 77 -5.35 4.59 0.03
C VAL A 77 -4.48 3.38 -0.28
N LEU A 78 -4.91 2.21 0.17
CA LEU A 78 -4.19 0.93 0.05
C LEU A 78 -5.07 -0.10 -0.65
N GLY A 79 -4.48 -1.20 -1.07
CA GLY A 79 -5.25 -2.34 -1.58
C GLY A 79 -4.48 -3.26 -2.50
N LEU A 80 -5.20 -4.26 -3.03
CA LEU A 80 -4.72 -5.23 -4.01
C LEU A 80 -3.48 -6.01 -3.53
N LEU A 81 -3.40 -6.29 -2.23
CA LEU A 81 -2.31 -7.07 -1.66
C LEU A 81 -2.81 -7.87 -0.45
N GLY A 82 -2.17 -9.00 -0.19
CA GLY A 82 -2.43 -9.85 0.96
C GLY A 82 -1.58 -9.50 2.20
N VAL A 83 -1.91 -10.12 3.32
CA VAL A 83 -1.29 -9.86 4.62
C VAL A 83 0.14 -10.41 4.77
N HIS A 84 0.60 -11.26 3.86
CA HIS A 84 1.89 -11.95 3.96
C HIS A 84 3.05 -10.98 4.23
N GLY A 85 3.79 -11.21 5.33
CA GLY A 85 4.92 -10.37 5.73
C GLY A 85 4.56 -8.97 6.23
N LEU A 86 3.27 -8.57 6.24
CA LEU A 86 2.83 -7.22 6.56
C LEU A 86 2.08 -7.08 7.88
N ALA A 87 1.66 -8.18 8.51
CA ALA A 87 0.77 -8.16 9.68
C ALA A 87 1.32 -7.29 10.83
N GLU A 88 2.60 -7.41 11.14
CA GLU A 88 3.25 -6.63 12.20
C GLU A 88 3.28 -5.13 11.89
N ALA A 89 3.60 -4.74 10.66
CA ALA A 89 3.58 -3.35 10.24
C ALA A 89 2.16 -2.80 10.18
N ALA A 90 1.20 -3.58 9.65
CA ALA A 90 -0.21 -3.20 9.58
C ALA A 90 -0.81 -2.92 10.96
N ALA A 91 -0.43 -3.69 11.99
CA ALA A 91 -0.85 -3.46 13.38
C ALA A 91 -0.33 -2.13 13.98
N ARG A 92 0.58 -1.44 13.31
CA ARG A 92 1.06 -0.09 13.68
C ARG A 92 0.49 1.04 12.81
N VAL A 93 -0.27 0.71 11.77
CA VAL A 93 -0.91 1.72 10.92
C VAL A 93 -2.18 2.22 11.58
N THR A 94 -2.17 3.44 12.07
CA THR A 94 -3.29 4.07 12.81
C THR A 94 -3.96 5.23 12.07
N VAL A 95 -3.39 5.70 10.97
CA VAL A 95 -3.96 6.78 10.14
C VAL A 95 -5.23 6.31 9.44
N PRO A 96 -6.15 7.20 9.04
CA PRO A 96 -7.30 6.85 8.22
C PRO A 96 -6.91 6.09 6.95
N VAL A 97 -7.58 4.98 6.66
CA VAL A 97 -7.29 4.11 5.51
C VAL A 97 -8.56 3.86 4.69
N ARG A 98 -8.46 4.11 3.39
CA ARG A 98 -9.36 3.58 2.38
C ARG A 98 -8.70 2.36 1.74
N PHE A 99 -9.31 1.18 1.84
CA PHE A 99 -8.76 -0.06 1.32
C PHE A 99 -9.59 -0.54 0.12
N LEU A 100 -8.94 -0.72 -1.03
CA LEU A 100 -9.55 -1.22 -2.25
C LEU A 100 -9.29 -2.72 -2.40
N LEU A 101 -10.33 -3.48 -2.70
CA LEU A 101 -10.28 -4.92 -2.91
C LEU A 101 -11.03 -5.27 -4.19
N GLN A 102 -10.39 -6.02 -5.08
CA GLN A 102 -11.07 -6.63 -6.22
C GLN A 102 -11.59 -8.02 -5.82
N TRP A 103 -12.89 -8.24 -6.02
CA TRP A 103 -13.56 -9.43 -5.52
C TRP A 103 -13.13 -10.72 -6.22
N ASP A 104 -12.79 -10.61 -7.51
CA ASP A 104 -12.37 -11.69 -8.38
C ASP A 104 -10.89 -11.55 -8.79
N ASP A 105 -10.07 -10.96 -7.89
CA ASP A 105 -8.64 -10.78 -8.09
C ASP A 105 -7.96 -12.12 -8.42
N ASP A 106 -7.27 -12.15 -9.56
CA ASP A 106 -6.61 -13.34 -10.10
C ASP A 106 -5.14 -13.47 -9.65
N LEU A 107 -4.62 -12.50 -8.90
CA LEU A 107 -3.25 -12.50 -8.36
C LEU A 107 -3.23 -12.61 -6.84
N VAL A 108 -4.19 -11.98 -6.15
CA VAL A 108 -4.25 -11.93 -4.69
C VAL A 108 -5.53 -12.60 -4.19
N PRO A 109 -5.44 -13.73 -3.48
CA PRO A 109 -6.60 -14.35 -2.87
C PRO A 109 -7.38 -13.37 -1.99
N ARG A 110 -8.70 -13.35 -2.15
CA ARG A 110 -9.59 -12.41 -1.44
C ARG A 110 -9.42 -12.46 0.07
N ASP A 111 -9.32 -13.64 0.65
CA ASP A 111 -9.11 -13.85 2.08
C ASP A 111 -7.81 -13.22 2.58
N GLN A 112 -6.77 -13.21 1.76
CA GLN A 112 -5.50 -12.55 2.08
C GLN A 112 -5.64 -11.02 2.08
N GLY A 113 -6.41 -10.44 1.15
CA GLY A 113 -6.71 -9.01 1.13
C GLY A 113 -7.55 -8.59 2.33
N LEU A 114 -8.57 -9.38 2.67
CA LEU A 114 -9.40 -9.15 3.88
C LEU A 114 -8.57 -9.26 5.16
N ALA A 115 -7.67 -10.24 5.24
CA ALA A 115 -6.77 -10.40 6.38
C ALA A 115 -5.82 -9.19 6.55
N LEU A 116 -5.34 -8.59 5.46
CA LEU A 116 -4.55 -7.35 5.54
C LEU A 116 -5.41 -6.18 6.03
N PHE A 117 -6.62 -6.02 5.50
CA PHE A 117 -7.55 -4.99 5.97
C PHE A 117 -7.83 -5.14 7.47
N ASP A 118 -8.09 -6.36 7.95
CA ASP A 118 -8.35 -6.62 9.36
C ASP A 118 -7.15 -6.31 10.26
N ALA A 119 -5.93 -6.61 9.78
CA ALA A 119 -4.68 -6.37 10.52
C ALA A 119 -4.36 -4.87 10.71
N LEU A 120 -4.89 -3.96 9.88
CA LEU A 120 -4.68 -2.52 10.06
C LEU A 120 -5.30 -2.03 11.37
N ALA A 121 -4.50 -1.36 12.21
CA ALA A 121 -4.94 -0.81 13.50
C ALA A 121 -5.72 0.52 13.39
N SER A 122 -5.92 1.04 12.20
CA SER A 122 -6.68 2.27 11.97
C SER A 122 -8.10 2.18 12.54
N ALA A 123 -8.48 3.16 13.36
CA ALA A 123 -9.85 3.30 13.85
C ALA A 123 -10.83 3.80 12.77
N GLU A 124 -10.31 4.50 11.77
CA GLU A 124 -11.07 4.96 10.60
C GLU A 124 -10.56 4.21 9.36
N LYS A 125 -11.08 3.02 9.12
CA LYS A 125 -10.78 2.25 7.91
C LYS A 125 -12.05 1.83 7.19
N THR A 126 -12.05 1.98 5.85
CA THR A 126 -13.18 1.59 4.99
C THR A 126 -12.72 0.59 3.93
N LEU A 127 -13.52 -0.46 3.72
CA LEU A 127 -13.29 -1.45 2.67
C LEU A 127 -14.18 -1.15 1.48
N HIS A 128 -13.59 -1.04 0.31
CA HIS A 128 -14.25 -0.85 -0.99
C HIS A 128 -14.00 -2.06 -1.87
N ALA A 129 -14.95 -2.98 -1.86
CA ALA A 129 -14.89 -4.20 -2.64
C ALA A 129 -15.62 -4.02 -3.97
N ASN A 130 -14.91 -4.21 -5.07
CA ASN A 130 -15.44 -4.10 -6.43
C ASN A 130 -15.33 -5.45 -7.14
N PRO A 131 -16.26 -5.81 -8.04
CA PRO A 131 -16.06 -6.93 -8.93
C PRO A 131 -14.89 -6.66 -9.88
N GLY A 132 -14.26 -7.71 -10.39
CA GLY A 132 -13.20 -7.61 -11.39
C GLY A 132 -11.86 -8.17 -10.90
N LYS A 133 -10.93 -8.28 -11.85
CA LYS A 133 -9.58 -8.80 -11.66
C LYS A 133 -8.64 -7.74 -11.09
N HIS A 134 -7.41 -8.15 -10.78
CA HIS A 134 -6.38 -7.32 -10.13
C HIS A 134 -6.23 -5.91 -10.71
N GLY A 135 -6.16 -5.77 -12.02
CA GLY A 135 -5.98 -4.47 -12.70
C GLY A 135 -7.27 -3.72 -13.04
N GLU A 136 -8.45 -4.24 -12.68
CA GLU A 136 -9.76 -3.73 -13.15
C GLU A 136 -10.43 -2.79 -12.11
N ILE A 137 -9.64 -1.94 -11.44
CA ILE A 137 -10.20 -0.96 -10.50
C ILE A 137 -11.15 -0.01 -11.25
N PRO A 138 -12.41 0.13 -10.82
CA PRO A 138 -13.33 1.07 -11.44
C PRO A 138 -12.85 2.52 -11.37
N GLY A 139 -13.04 3.28 -12.45
CA GLY A 139 -12.56 4.67 -12.52
C GLY A 139 -13.14 5.58 -11.42
N PHE A 140 -14.37 5.34 -10.95
CA PHE A 140 -14.96 6.11 -9.86
C PHE A 140 -14.21 5.96 -8.52
N GLU A 141 -13.45 4.87 -8.33
CA GLU A 141 -12.62 4.68 -7.14
C GLU A 141 -11.45 5.66 -7.09
N MET A 142 -10.93 6.09 -8.25
CA MET A 142 -9.89 7.12 -8.33
C MET A 142 -10.40 8.44 -7.75
N ASP A 143 -11.54 8.94 -8.27
CA ASP A 143 -12.14 10.19 -7.80
C ASP A 143 -12.53 10.12 -6.32
N SER A 144 -13.08 8.99 -5.90
CA SER A 144 -13.49 8.76 -4.53
C SER A 144 -12.30 8.72 -3.57
N SER A 145 -11.18 8.13 -4.00
CA SER A 145 -9.93 8.08 -3.23
C SER A 145 -9.26 9.45 -3.13
N LEU A 146 -9.30 10.25 -4.20
CA LEU A 146 -8.83 11.65 -4.14
C LEU A 146 -9.64 12.49 -3.15
N ARG A 147 -10.99 12.36 -3.16
CA ARG A 147 -11.84 13.03 -2.17
C ARG A 147 -11.58 12.58 -0.75
N PHE A 148 -11.30 11.28 -0.56
CA PHE A 148 -10.92 10.74 0.75
C PHE A 148 -9.62 11.38 1.24
N LEU A 149 -8.55 11.40 0.43
CA LEU A 149 -7.28 12.03 0.79
C LEU A 149 -7.46 13.54 1.06
N ALA A 150 -8.16 14.27 0.19
CA ALA A 150 -8.42 15.71 0.37
C ALA A 150 -9.10 16.02 1.71
N ARG A 151 -10.06 15.19 2.14
CA ARG A 151 -10.74 15.37 3.44
C ARG A 151 -9.81 15.27 4.64
N HIS A 152 -8.76 14.47 4.54
CA HIS A 152 -7.83 14.22 5.64
C HIS A 152 -6.55 15.07 5.60
N LEU A 153 -6.29 15.70 4.48
CA LEU A 153 -5.09 16.53 4.29
C LEU A 153 -5.36 18.05 4.42
N GLY A 154 -6.62 18.47 4.35
CA GLY A 154 -7.05 19.87 4.49
C GLY A 154 -7.29 20.50 3.16
#